data_ae0a581800d98c554b32cf77e57b2534
#
_entry.id   ae0a581800d98c554b32cf77e57b2534
#
_cell.length_a   1.000
_cell.length_b   1.000
_cell.length_c   1.000
_cell.angle_alpha   90.00
_cell.angle_beta   90.00
_cell.angle_gamma   90.00
#
_symmetry.space_group_name_H-M   'P 1'
#
loop_
_entity.id
_entity.type
_entity.pdbx_description
1 polymer ?
#
loop_
_entity_poly.entity_id
_entity_poly.type
_entity_poly.pdbx_seq_one_letter_code
_entity_poly.pdbx_strand_id
1 'polypeptide(L)'
;MAIEIKGYIVRDSDQQIYDWFGIATTAPQNIRKAIAEANGAPLDVEISTCYGGDVFSGSEIYSALRGYSGGVHIRITGLAASAASVIAMAGPNEMSPTAQLMVHRVSSIAAGNYHAMDKSSNDLKEADKAIAAAYVAKSGMSEKDALKLMDAETWITAAHAVELGLVDKISDAATPQLINAAYGLPLPRAVIEKTRAMIAEGKAKSKEISKEYLDAGKPTAEQIQAKKDFAYAKLNLLEKSLFI
;
A
#
# COMPACT_ATOMS: atom_id res chain seq x y z
N MET A 1 -1.46 16.87 -13.05
CA MET A 1 -2.39 16.34 -12.02
C MET A 1 -1.56 15.69 -10.95
N ALA A 2 -1.88 15.90 -9.66
CA ALA A 2 -1.10 15.33 -8.56
C ALA A 2 -1.81 14.07 -8.01
N ILE A 3 -1.03 13.00 -7.78
CA ILE A 3 -1.48 11.76 -7.13
C ILE A 3 -0.66 11.60 -5.85
N GLU A 4 -1.33 11.28 -4.73
CA GLU A 4 -0.65 10.93 -3.50
C GLU A 4 -0.67 9.41 -3.29
N ILE A 5 0.51 8.82 -3.05
CA ILE A 5 0.70 7.43 -2.64
C ILE A 5 1.08 7.44 -1.16
N LYS A 6 0.23 6.83 -0.33
CA LYS A 6 0.40 6.84 1.13
C LYS A 6 -0.17 5.60 1.79
N GLY A 7 0.20 5.40 3.07
CA GLY A 7 -0.28 4.31 3.89
C GLY A 7 0.19 2.95 3.38
N TYR A 8 -0.73 2.01 3.23
CA TYR A 8 -0.41 0.66 2.76
C TYR A 8 -0.81 0.45 1.31
N ILE A 9 0.01 -0.26 0.55
CA ILE A 9 -0.36 -0.77 -0.77
C ILE A 9 -1.23 -2.00 -0.58
N VAL A 10 -2.45 -1.93 -1.11
CA VAL A 10 -3.47 -2.97 -0.93
C VAL A 10 -4.12 -3.32 -2.27
N ARG A 11 -4.78 -4.49 -2.31
CA ARG A 11 -5.60 -4.86 -3.47
C ARG A 11 -6.82 -3.97 -3.57
N ASP A 12 -7.31 -3.74 -4.78
CA ASP A 12 -8.54 -2.99 -5.03
C ASP A 12 -9.71 -3.52 -4.20
N SER A 13 -9.82 -4.85 -4.09
CA SER A 13 -10.88 -5.52 -3.31
C SER A 13 -10.82 -5.25 -1.81
N ASP A 14 -9.67 -4.88 -1.29
CA ASP A 14 -9.42 -4.76 0.15
C ASP A 14 -9.46 -3.30 0.62
N GLN A 15 -9.30 -2.33 -0.29
CA GLN A 15 -9.24 -0.90 0.05
C GLN A 15 -10.43 -0.46 0.90
N GLN A 16 -11.65 -0.85 0.53
CA GLN A 16 -12.87 -0.49 1.29
C GLN A 16 -12.82 -0.96 2.76
N ILE A 17 -12.11 -2.05 3.06
CA ILE A 17 -11.98 -2.57 4.43
C ILE A 17 -11.07 -1.67 5.25
N TYR A 18 -9.93 -1.25 4.67
CA TYR A 18 -9.01 -0.32 5.32
C TYR A 18 -9.65 1.05 5.54
N ASP A 19 -10.38 1.56 4.54
CA ASP A 19 -11.14 2.81 4.65
C ASP A 19 -12.14 2.77 5.79
N TRP A 20 -12.81 1.62 5.96
CA TRP A 20 -13.76 1.42 7.06
C TRP A 20 -13.09 1.50 8.44
N PHE A 21 -11.81 1.09 8.56
CA PHE A 21 -11.01 1.24 9.77
C PHE A 21 -10.34 2.63 9.88
N GLY A 22 -10.45 3.48 8.87
CA GLY A 22 -9.78 4.79 8.81
C GLY A 22 -8.26 4.67 8.57
N ILE A 23 -7.80 3.58 7.98
CA ILE A 23 -6.39 3.34 7.67
C ILE A 23 -6.11 3.79 6.23
N ALA A 24 -5.15 4.68 6.05
CA ALA A 24 -4.76 5.18 4.74
C ALA A 24 -4.17 4.06 3.87
N THR A 25 -4.62 4.00 2.62
CA THR A 25 -4.13 3.01 1.63
C THR A 25 -4.06 3.59 0.24
N THR A 26 -3.27 2.92 -0.60
CA THR A 26 -3.23 3.14 -2.04
C THR A 26 -3.43 1.80 -2.75
N ALA A 27 -4.34 1.77 -3.72
CA ALA A 27 -4.63 0.58 -4.52
C ALA A 27 -4.44 0.88 -6.02
N PRO A 28 -4.22 -0.13 -6.88
CA PRO A 28 -4.04 0.05 -8.32
C PRO A 28 -5.16 0.86 -9.00
N GLN A 29 -6.42 0.69 -8.56
CA GLN A 29 -7.55 1.47 -9.08
C GLN A 29 -7.39 2.99 -8.92
N ASN A 30 -6.74 3.45 -7.85
CA ASN A 30 -6.49 4.88 -7.63
C ASN A 30 -5.59 5.44 -8.73
N ILE A 31 -4.56 4.70 -9.11
CA ILE A 31 -3.59 5.09 -10.14
C ILE A 31 -4.22 5.00 -11.54
N ARG A 32 -4.95 3.92 -11.85
CA ARG A 32 -5.67 3.79 -13.13
C ARG A 32 -6.68 4.93 -13.33
N LYS A 33 -7.41 5.29 -12.28
CA LYS A 33 -8.34 6.41 -12.31
C LYS A 33 -7.61 7.73 -12.61
N ALA A 34 -6.53 8.01 -11.90
CA ALA A 34 -5.77 9.23 -12.11
C ALA A 34 -5.13 9.31 -13.51
N ILE A 35 -4.62 8.19 -14.04
CA ILE A 35 -4.12 8.10 -15.42
C ILE A 35 -5.24 8.42 -16.43
N ALA A 36 -6.42 7.87 -16.24
CA ALA A 36 -7.57 8.13 -17.12
C ALA A 36 -8.00 9.61 -17.07
N GLU A 37 -8.04 10.20 -15.87
CA GLU A 37 -8.40 11.61 -15.67
C GLU A 37 -7.35 12.58 -16.22
N ALA A 38 -6.06 12.19 -16.22
CA ALA A 38 -4.98 13.01 -16.77
C ALA A 38 -5.03 13.14 -18.29
N ASN A 39 -5.71 12.23 -18.99
CA ASN A 39 -5.96 12.30 -20.44
C ASN A 39 -4.71 12.68 -21.27
N GLY A 40 -3.56 12.04 -20.98
CA GLY A 40 -2.29 12.27 -21.65
C GLY A 40 -1.45 13.43 -21.08
N ALA A 41 -1.93 14.20 -20.11
CA ALA A 41 -1.13 15.22 -19.45
C ALA A 41 -0.14 14.60 -18.43
N PRO A 42 1.02 15.25 -18.18
CA PRO A 42 1.98 14.76 -17.18
C PRO A 42 1.36 14.57 -15.79
N LEU A 43 1.81 13.51 -15.08
CA LEU A 43 1.41 13.19 -13.72
C LEU A 43 2.52 13.52 -12.73
N ASP A 44 2.18 14.27 -11.68
CA ASP A 44 3.00 14.43 -10.48
C ASP A 44 2.55 13.39 -9.45
N VAL A 45 3.46 12.50 -9.08
CA VAL A 45 3.20 11.43 -8.10
C VAL A 45 3.98 11.75 -6.84
N GLU A 46 3.28 11.98 -5.74
CA GLU A 46 3.91 12.20 -4.43
C GLU A 46 3.80 10.94 -3.57
N ILE A 47 4.94 10.41 -3.13
CA ILE A 47 4.99 9.35 -2.12
C ILE A 47 5.27 10.04 -0.78
N SER A 48 4.21 10.30 -0.01
CA SER A 48 4.33 11.05 1.25
C SER A 48 4.85 10.17 2.39
N THR A 49 4.10 9.17 2.81
CA THR A 49 4.56 8.11 3.72
C THR A 49 3.82 6.83 3.37
N CYS A 50 4.52 5.91 2.73
CA CYS A 50 3.99 4.64 2.28
C CYS A 50 4.86 3.48 2.77
N TYR A 51 4.24 2.57 3.53
CA TYR A 51 4.90 1.43 4.17
C TYR A 51 5.06 0.22 3.24
N GLY A 52 4.55 0.29 2.01
CA GLY A 52 4.47 -0.85 1.12
C GLY A 52 3.26 -1.74 1.43
N GLY A 53 3.35 -3.02 1.12
CA GLY A 53 2.25 -3.98 1.33
C GLY A 53 2.16 -5.04 0.24
N ASP A 54 1.01 -5.18 -0.42
CA ASP A 54 0.81 -6.22 -1.44
C ASP A 54 1.74 -6.03 -2.64
N VAL A 55 2.61 -7.03 -2.86
CA VAL A 55 3.67 -7.00 -3.88
C VAL A 55 3.09 -6.90 -5.29
N PHE A 56 2.02 -7.63 -5.57
CA PHE A 56 1.41 -7.64 -6.90
C PHE A 56 0.71 -6.31 -7.20
N SER A 57 0.01 -5.72 -6.23
CA SER A 57 -0.56 -4.39 -6.35
C SER A 57 0.53 -3.32 -6.55
N GLY A 58 1.66 -3.44 -5.85
CA GLY A 58 2.82 -2.58 -6.05
C GLY A 58 3.40 -2.68 -7.46
N SER A 59 3.56 -3.91 -7.97
CA SER A 59 4.01 -4.17 -9.35
C SER A 59 3.03 -3.63 -10.39
N GLU A 60 1.72 -3.75 -10.16
CA GLU A 60 0.68 -3.20 -11.04
C GLU A 60 0.76 -1.67 -11.10
N ILE A 61 0.89 -1.02 -9.95
CA ILE A 61 1.06 0.43 -9.88
C ILE A 61 2.34 0.88 -10.59
N TYR A 62 3.48 0.22 -10.31
CA TYR A 62 4.75 0.48 -11.01
C TYR A 62 4.59 0.39 -12.52
N SER A 63 3.98 -0.68 -13.01
CA SER A 63 3.80 -0.92 -14.44
C SER A 63 2.88 0.11 -15.09
N ALA A 64 1.79 0.48 -14.42
CA ALA A 64 0.85 1.49 -14.90
C ALA A 64 1.51 2.87 -15.02
N LEU A 65 2.27 3.30 -14.02
CA LEU A 65 2.99 4.56 -14.06
C LEU A 65 4.11 4.56 -15.11
N ARG A 66 4.92 3.49 -15.18
CA ARG A 66 6.01 3.36 -16.13
C ARG A 66 5.54 3.33 -17.58
N GLY A 67 4.38 2.71 -17.83
CA GLY A 67 3.79 2.63 -19.17
C GLY A 67 2.97 3.86 -19.57
N TYR A 68 2.82 4.85 -18.70
CA TYR A 68 2.02 6.02 -19.00
C TYR A 68 2.72 6.97 -19.99
N SER A 69 2.13 7.17 -21.16
CA SER A 69 2.72 7.97 -22.24
C SER A 69 2.75 9.48 -21.98
N GLY A 70 1.92 9.98 -21.06
CA GLY A 70 1.92 11.40 -20.65
C GLY A 70 3.12 11.79 -19.81
N GLY A 71 3.90 10.81 -19.34
CA GLY A 71 5.06 11.00 -18.46
C GLY A 71 4.65 11.12 -16.99
N VAL A 72 5.56 10.70 -16.11
CA VAL A 72 5.40 10.80 -14.66
C VAL A 72 6.61 11.49 -14.06
N HIS A 73 6.39 12.28 -13.00
CA HIS A 73 7.41 12.78 -12.13
C HIS A 73 7.09 12.36 -10.69
N ILE A 74 8.03 11.65 -10.05
CA ILE A 74 7.80 11.05 -8.73
C ILE A 74 8.59 11.83 -7.69
N ARG A 75 7.93 12.23 -6.61
CA ARG A 75 8.54 12.94 -5.49
C ARG A 75 8.33 12.13 -4.20
N ILE A 76 9.44 11.79 -3.54
CA ILE A 76 9.43 11.09 -2.25
C ILE A 76 9.61 12.14 -1.16
N THR A 77 8.55 12.40 -0.39
CA THR A 77 8.55 13.48 0.61
C THR A 77 8.68 12.99 2.06
N GLY A 78 8.43 11.71 2.32
CA GLY A 78 8.53 11.10 3.65
C GLY A 78 9.20 9.74 3.62
N LEU A 79 8.44 8.69 3.39
CA LEU A 79 8.91 7.31 3.35
C LEU A 79 8.36 6.57 2.14
N ALA A 80 9.25 5.94 1.38
CA ALA A 80 8.88 4.93 0.39
C ALA A 80 9.50 3.58 0.76
N ALA A 81 8.75 2.71 1.45
CA ALA A 81 9.23 1.43 1.92
C ALA A 81 8.66 0.26 1.12
N SER A 82 9.45 -0.81 0.96
CA SER A 82 8.99 -2.09 0.38
C SER A 82 8.36 -1.88 -1.01
N ALA A 83 7.12 -2.31 -1.24
CA ALA A 83 6.41 -2.11 -2.51
C ALA A 83 6.36 -0.63 -2.97
N ALA A 84 6.36 0.33 -2.03
CA ALA A 84 6.40 1.75 -2.37
C ALA A 84 7.75 2.18 -2.94
N SER A 85 8.86 1.58 -2.50
CA SER A 85 10.18 1.84 -3.08
C SER A 85 10.29 1.34 -4.52
N VAL A 86 9.60 0.25 -4.86
CA VAL A 86 9.46 -0.23 -6.24
C VAL A 86 8.70 0.77 -7.10
N ILE A 87 7.58 1.28 -6.59
CA ILE A 87 6.77 2.29 -7.28
C ILE A 87 7.60 3.55 -7.56
N ALA A 88 8.46 3.95 -6.61
CA ALA A 88 9.36 5.10 -6.78
C ALA A 88 10.32 4.97 -7.99
N MET A 89 10.57 3.76 -8.47
CA MET A 89 11.42 3.47 -9.65
C MET A 89 10.68 3.62 -10.99
N ALA A 90 9.39 3.94 -10.99
CA ALA A 90 8.60 3.92 -12.21
C ALA A 90 8.91 5.04 -13.22
N GLY A 91 9.61 6.09 -12.81
CA GLY A 91 9.95 7.22 -13.68
C GLY A 91 11.05 8.12 -13.12
N PRO A 92 11.26 9.31 -13.71
CA PRO A 92 12.06 10.36 -13.13
C PRO A 92 11.59 10.67 -11.70
N ASN A 93 12.54 10.75 -10.76
CA ASN A 93 12.20 10.91 -9.36
C ASN A 93 13.13 11.87 -8.61
N GLU A 94 12.60 12.44 -7.54
CA GLU A 94 13.36 13.24 -6.59
C GLU A 94 12.96 12.89 -5.16
N MET A 95 13.83 13.15 -4.22
CA MET A 95 13.64 12.77 -2.82
C MET A 95 13.97 13.95 -1.89
N SER A 96 13.07 14.21 -0.94
CA SER A 96 13.31 15.20 0.12
C SER A 96 14.56 14.83 0.93
N PRO A 97 15.37 15.80 1.38
CA PRO A 97 16.59 15.53 2.17
C PRO A 97 16.37 14.69 3.41
N THR A 98 15.17 14.73 3.99
CA THR A 98 14.81 14.01 5.22
C THR A 98 13.99 12.75 4.96
N ALA A 99 13.60 12.49 3.71
CA ALA A 99 12.88 11.28 3.32
C ALA A 99 13.77 10.04 3.36
N GLN A 100 13.15 8.88 3.38
CA GLN A 100 13.84 7.59 3.36
C GLN A 100 13.25 6.65 2.32
N LEU A 101 14.10 5.83 1.71
CA LEU A 101 13.73 4.60 1.03
C LEU A 101 14.04 3.40 1.91
N MET A 102 13.22 2.34 1.83
CA MET A 102 13.56 1.06 2.44
C MET A 102 13.29 -0.06 1.45
N VAL A 103 14.30 -0.89 1.26
CA VAL A 103 14.27 -2.06 0.37
C VAL A 103 14.53 -3.33 1.17
N HIS A 104 13.75 -4.36 0.92
CA HIS A 104 13.89 -5.66 1.57
C HIS A 104 13.39 -6.80 0.68
N ARG A 105 13.67 -8.05 1.08
CA ARG A 105 13.15 -9.24 0.41
C ARG A 105 11.64 -9.36 0.56
N VAL A 106 11.03 -9.97 -0.45
CA VAL A 106 9.61 -10.33 -0.39
C VAL A 106 9.41 -11.35 0.73
N SER A 107 8.40 -11.13 1.56
CA SER A 107 8.04 -12.03 2.65
C SER A 107 6.63 -12.56 2.50
N SER A 108 6.38 -13.77 2.99
CA SER A 108 5.06 -14.38 3.00
C SER A 108 4.95 -15.36 4.17
N ILE A 109 3.71 -15.73 4.50
CA ILE A 109 3.43 -16.80 5.45
C ILE A 109 3.00 -18.02 4.64
N ALA A 110 3.71 -19.15 4.85
CA ALA A 110 3.38 -20.42 4.24
C ALA A 110 3.13 -21.49 5.31
N ALA A 111 2.22 -22.42 5.02
CA ALA A 111 1.94 -23.56 5.88
C ALA A 111 1.82 -24.83 5.03
N GLY A 112 2.31 -25.95 5.56
CA GLY A 112 2.28 -27.23 4.86
C GLY A 112 3.44 -28.13 5.26
N ASN A 113 3.69 -29.19 4.49
CA ASN A 113 4.84 -30.07 4.68
C ASN A 113 6.11 -29.43 4.08
N TYR A 114 7.27 -30.11 4.23
CA TYR A 114 8.55 -29.58 3.77
C TYR A 114 8.60 -29.28 2.26
N HIS A 115 7.92 -30.05 1.42
CA HIS A 115 7.83 -29.77 0.01
C HIS A 115 7.09 -28.43 -0.28
N ALA A 116 6.03 -28.13 0.51
CA ALA A 116 5.33 -26.85 0.39
C ALA A 116 6.23 -25.70 0.85
N MET A 117 7.05 -25.91 1.89
CA MET A 117 8.04 -24.92 2.36
C MET A 117 9.12 -24.66 1.32
N ASP A 118 9.70 -25.71 0.74
CA ASP A 118 10.72 -25.60 -0.32
C ASP A 118 10.16 -24.87 -1.53
N LYS A 119 8.94 -25.23 -1.94
CA LYS A 119 8.26 -24.52 -3.02
C LYS A 119 8.05 -23.05 -2.71
N SER A 120 7.53 -22.72 -1.54
CA SER A 120 7.33 -21.33 -1.11
C SER A 120 8.64 -20.55 -1.07
N SER A 121 9.72 -21.16 -0.58
CA SER A 121 11.06 -20.56 -0.60
C SER A 121 11.52 -20.22 -2.03
N ASN A 122 11.29 -21.11 -2.98
CA ASN A 122 11.67 -20.86 -4.37
C ASN A 122 10.77 -19.79 -5.02
N ASP A 123 9.47 -19.80 -4.76
CA ASP A 123 8.52 -18.79 -5.24
C ASP A 123 8.94 -17.38 -4.73
N LEU A 124 9.37 -17.26 -3.47
CA LEU A 124 9.87 -16.01 -2.91
C LEU A 124 11.17 -15.53 -3.57
N LYS A 125 12.09 -16.44 -3.91
CA LYS A 125 13.33 -16.08 -4.63
C LYS A 125 13.03 -15.53 -6.03
N GLU A 126 12.05 -16.08 -6.72
CA GLU A 126 11.63 -15.55 -8.05
C GLU A 126 10.92 -14.19 -7.87
N ALA A 127 10.09 -14.02 -6.85
CA ALA A 127 9.49 -12.73 -6.54
C ALA A 127 10.54 -11.65 -6.23
N ASP A 128 11.60 -12.01 -5.48
CA ASP A 128 12.72 -11.11 -5.20
C ASP A 128 13.42 -10.62 -6.46
N LYS A 129 13.70 -11.52 -7.42
CA LYS A 129 14.30 -11.14 -8.70
C LYS A 129 13.39 -10.21 -9.50
N ALA A 130 12.08 -10.49 -9.50
CA ALA A 130 11.11 -9.64 -10.19
C ALA A 130 11.08 -8.21 -9.60
N ILE A 131 11.15 -8.08 -8.27
CA ILE A 131 11.23 -6.79 -7.59
C ILE A 131 12.58 -6.11 -7.82
N ALA A 132 13.69 -6.84 -7.71
CA ALA A 132 15.03 -6.33 -7.98
C ALA A 132 15.16 -5.73 -9.38
N ALA A 133 14.44 -6.25 -10.37
CA ALA A 133 14.46 -5.73 -11.73
C ALA A 133 14.06 -4.25 -11.82
N ALA A 134 13.19 -3.74 -10.93
CA ALA A 134 12.83 -2.33 -10.89
C ALA A 134 14.03 -1.46 -10.45
N TYR A 135 14.77 -1.89 -9.44
CA TYR A 135 15.97 -1.19 -8.96
C TYR A 135 17.09 -1.23 -10.01
N VAL A 136 17.32 -2.38 -10.63
CA VAL A 136 18.27 -2.54 -11.74
C VAL A 136 17.93 -1.62 -12.91
N ALA A 137 16.66 -1.60 -13.32
CA ALA A 137 16.20 -0.78 -14.45
C ALA A 137 16.33 0.73 -14.17
N LYS A 138 16.22 1.15 -12.91
CA LYS A 138 16.35 2.55 -12.50
C LYS A 138 17.80 2.99 -12.36
N SER A 139 18.61 2.22 -11.66
CA SER A 139 19.95 2.61 -11.22
C SER A 139 21.08 2.12 -12.13
N GLY A 140 20.84 1.08 -12.94
CA GLY A 140 21.89 0.39 -13.69
C GLY A 140 22.78 -0.54 -12.85
N MET A 141 22.50 -0.72 -11.54
CA MET A 141 23.25 -1.68 -10.70
C MET A 141 23.04 -3.13 -11.16
N SER A 142 23.91 -4.02 -10.72
CA SER A 142 23.71 -5.44 -10.99
C SER A 142 22.55 -6.02 -10.19
N GLU A 143 21.88 -7.07 -10.70
CA GLU A 143 20.87 -7.82 -9.95
C GLU A 143 21.42 -8.30 -8.60
N LYS A 144 22.68 -8.75 -8.58
CA LYS A 144 23.35 -9.20 -7.36
C LYS A 144 23.44 -8.09 -6.31
N ASP A 145 23.76 -6.87 -6.72
CA ASP A 145 23.86 -5.73 -5.79
C ASP A 145 22.47 -5.30 -5.29
N ALA A 146 21.46 -5.28 -6.18
CA ALA A 146 20.07 -5.04 -5.80
C ALA A 146 19.58 -6.07 -4.76
N LEU A 147 19.80 -7.36 -5.04
CA LEU A 147 19.45 -8.44 -4.11
C LEU A 147 20.20 -8.34 -2.78
N LYS A 148 21.47 -7.89 -2.79
CA LYS A 148 22.25 -7.67 -1.55
C LYS A 148 21.69 -6.54 -0.70
N LEU A 149 21.24 -5.44 -1.30
CA LEU A 149 20.55 -4.37 -0.58
C LEU A 149 19.25 -4.87 0.05
N MET A 150 18.50 -5.70 -0.69
CA MET A 150 17.26 -6.30 -0.20
C MET A 150 17.51 -7.30 0.93
N ASP A 151 18.56 -8.11 0.87
CA ASP A 151 18.97 -9.04 1.95
C ASP A 151 19.28 -8.34 3.26
N ALA A 152 19.89 -7.16 3.17
CA ALA A 152 20.28 -6.37 4.33
C ALA A 152 19.13 -5.53 4.91
N GLU A 153 17.93 -5.59 4.31
CA GLU A 153 16.78 -4.76 4.73
C GLU A 153 17.20 -3.28 4.85
N THR A 154 17.70 -2.73 3.73
CA THR A 154 18.47 -1.49 3.72
C THR A 154 17.57 -0.26 3.78
N TRP A 155 17.81 0.58 4.76
CA TRP A 155 17.27 1.93 4.88
C TRP A 155 18.22 2.92 4.24
N ILE A 156 17.72 3.73 3.29
CA ILE A 156 18.52 4.52 2.37
C ILE A 156 18.11 6.00 2.52
N THR A 157 19.08 6.84 2.89
CA THR A 157 18.88 8.30 2.93
C THR A 157 18.85 8.88 1.51
N ALA A 158 18.38 10.12 1.35
CA ALA A 158 18.33 10.79 0.05
C ALA A 158 19.71 10.86 -0.63
N ALA A 159 20.77 11.19 0.11
CA ALA A 159 22.12 11.26 -0.44
C ALA A 159 22.59 9.88 -0.94
N HIS A 160 22.44 8.85 -0.14
CA HIS A 160 22.80 7.47 -0.51
C HIS A 160 21.95 6.94 -1.67
N ALA A 161 20.66 7.31 -1.75
CA ALA A 161 19.79 6.94 -2.86
C ALA A 161 20.25 7.51 -4.21
N VAL A 162 20.76 8.76 -4.19
CA VAL A 162 21.36 9.39 -5.38
C VAL A 162 22.68 8.71 -5.74
N GLU A 163 23.56 8.41 -4.76
CA GLU A 163 24.81 7.67 -5.00
C GLU A 163 24.56 6.29 -5.62
N LEU A 164 23.50 5.60 -5.21
CA LEU A 164 23.09 4.31 -5.76
C LEU A 164 22.38 4.41 -7.12
N GLY A 165 22.04 5.63 -7.58
CA GLY A 165 21.25 5.82 -8.80
C GLY A 165 19.77 5.46 -8.69
N LEU A 166 19.26 5.22 -7.48
CA LEU A 166 17.85 4.94 -7.22
C LEU A 166 16.98 6.20 -7.24
N VAL A 167 17.62 7.36 -7.01
CA VAL A 167 16.98 8.68 -7.05
C VAL A 167 17.83 9.60 -7.94
N ASP A 168 17.15 10.39 -8.78
CA ASP A 168 17.85 11.25 -9.75
C ASP A 168 18.43 12.50 -9.10
N LYS A 169 17.76 13.05 -8.07
CA LYS A 169 18.23 14.24 -7.33
C LYS A 169 17.56 14.38 -5.97
N ILE A 170 18.20 15.12 -5.07
CA ILE A 170 17.58 15.58 -3.84
C ILE A 170 16.73 16.82 -4.17
N SER A 171 15.48 16.85 -3.70
CA SER A 171 14.61 18.00 -3.92
C SER A 171 14.91 19.15 -2.96
N ASP A 172 14.76 20.39 -3.45
CA ASP A 172 14.87 21.60 -2.63
C ASP A 172 13.58 21.94 -1.86
N ALA A 173 12.59 21.05 -1.89
CA ALA A 173 11.28 21.27 -1.27
C ALA A 173 11.39 21.37 0.26
N ALA A 174 10.59 22.24 0.85
CA ALA A 174 10.51 22.44 2.30
C ALA A 174 10.31 21.12 3.05
N THR A 175 11.08 20.89 4.10
CA THR A 175 11.13 19.68 4.91
C THR A 175 9.76 19.33 5.49
N PRO A 176 9.17 18.16 5.22
CA PRO A 176 8.00 17.70 5.94
C PRO A 176 8.32 17.49 7.42
N GLN A 177 7.38 17.80 8.30
CA GLN A 177 7.54 17.47 9.72
C GLN A 177 7.51 15.94 9.90
N LEU A 178 8.59 15.37 10.47
CA LEU A 178 8.63 13.96 10.85
C LEU A 178 7.63 13.73 12.00
N ILE A 179 6.54 13.06 11.71
CA ILE A 179 5.66 12.51 12.74
C ILE A 179 6.16 11.08 13.00
N ASN A 180 6.49 10.77 14.25
CA ASN A 180 6.79 9.40 14.69
C ASN A 180 5.56 8.52 14.47
N ALA A 181 5.47 7.90 13.29
CA ALA A 181 4.46 6.89 13.03
C ALA A 181 4.97 5.54 13.56
N ALA A 182 4.26 4.98 14.52
CA ALA A 182 4.45 3.59 14.88
C ALA A 182 4.16 2.72 13.64
N TYR A 183 5.11 1.89 13.25
CA TYR A 183 4.95 0.95 12.13
C TYR A 183 3.87 -0.06 12.50
N GLY A 184 2.67 0.11 11.96
CA GLY A 184 1.62 -0.89 12.04
C GLY A 184 1.81 -1.95 10.94
N LEU A 185 1.64 -3.22 11.26
CA LEU A 185 1.56 -4.27 10.26
C LEU A 185 0.26 -4.14 9.44
N PRO A 186 0.25 -4.52 8.15
CA PRO A 186 -1.00 -4.63 7.39
C PRO A 186 -1.99 -5.53 8.11
N LEU A 187 -3.29 -5.24 7.97
CA LEU A 187 -4.32 -6.06 8.57
C LEU A 187 -4.19 -7.53 8.12
N PRO A 188 -4.19 -8.50 9.04
CA PRO A 188 -4.17 -9.92 8.68
C PRO A 188 -5.32 -10.27 7.75
N ARG A 189 -5.07 -11.14 6.76
CA ARG A 189 -6.07 -11.54 5.76
C ARG A 189 -7.37 -12.03 6.38
N ALA A 190 -7.27 -12.81 7.47
CA ALA A 190 -8.43 -13.30 8.21
C ALA A 190 -9.30 -12.16 8.79
N VAL A 191 -8.68 -11.07 9.25
CA VAL A 191 -9.39 -9.87 9.74
C VAL A 191 -10.12 -9.18 8.59
N ILE A 192 -9.47 -9.03 7.43
CA ILE A 192 -10.06 -8.43 6.24
C ILE A 192 -11.29 -9.23 5.79
N GLU A 193 -11.18 -10.57 5.69
CA GLU A 193 -12.27 -11.43 5.26
C GLU A 193 -13.44 -11.42 6.25
N LYS A 194 -13.15 -11.51 7.54
CA LYS A 194 -14.18 -11.42 8.59
C LYS A 194 -14.90 -10.08 8.58
N THR A 195 -14.15 -8.98 8.44
CA THR A 195 -14.73 -7.64 8.37
C THR A 195 -15.56 -7.44 7.11
N ARG A 196 -15.13 -8.00 5.97
CA ARG A 196 -15.91 -7.98 4.71
C ARG A 196 -17.25 -8.68 4.87
N ALA A 197 -17.27 -9.86 5.50
CA ALA A 197 -18.51 -10.58 5.80
C ALA A 197 -19.45 -9.76 6.68
N MET A 198 -18.93 -9.16 7.76
CA MET A 198 -19.70 -8.31 8.67
C MET A 198 -20.28 -7.06 7.98
N ILE A 199 -19.52 -6.42 7.09
CA ILE A 199 -19.99 -5.27 6.30
C ILE A 199 -21.09 -5.71 5.34
N ALA A 200 -20.96 -6.88 4.71
CA ALA A 200 -21.98 -7.44 3.82
C ALA A 200 -23.29 -7.73 4.55
N GLU A 201 -23.21 -8.35 5.73
CA GLU A 201 -24.38 -8.59 6.61
C GLU A 201 -25.00 -7.27 7.08
N GLY A 202 -24.19 -6.30 7.50
CA GLY A 202 -24.67 -4.98 7.92
C GLY A 202 -25.34 -4.21 6.79
N LYS A 203 -24.85 -4.31 5.54
CA LYS A 203 -25.50 -3.72 4.36
C LYS A 203 -26.81 -4.44 3.99
N ALA A 204 -26.90 -5.76 4.18
CA ALA A 204 -28.13 -6.51 3.97
C ALA A 204 -29.20 -6.09 4.98
N LYS A 205 -28.85 -6.10 6.29
CA LYS A 205 -29.73 -5.60 7.35
C LYS A 205 -30.14 -4.13 7.17
N SER A 206 -29.21 -3.26 6.73
CA SER A 206 -29.49 -1.85 6.48
C SER A 206 -30.47 -1.66 5.31
N LYS A 207 -30.43 -2.52 4.29
CA LYS A 207 -31.41 -2.48 3.17
C LYS A 207 -32.80 -2.97 3.63
N GLU A 208 -32.86 -4.00 4.45
CA GLU A 208 -34.13 -4.46 5.05
C GLU A 208 -34.73 -3.39 5.97
N ILE A 209 -33.90 -2.81 6.84
CA ILE A 209 -34.27 -1.71 7.74
C ILE A 209 -34.75 -0.49 6.96
N SER A 210 -34.08 -0.12 5.85
CA SER A 210 -34.49 1.03 5.02
C SER A 210 -35.84 0.79 4.34
N LYS A 211 -36.16 -0.46 3.99
CA LYS A 211 -37.44 -0.81 3.38
C LYS A 211 -38.56 -0.75 4.42
N GLU A 212 -38.30 -1.27 5.62
CA GLU A 212 -39.22 -1.24 6.76
C GLU A 212 -39.43 0.21 7.30
N TYR A 213 -38.39 1.07 7.19
CA TYR A 213 -38.45 2.49 7.59
C TYR A 213 -39.30 3.36 6.69
N LEU A 214 -39.36 3.03 5.40
CA LEU A 214 -40.25 3.70 4.45
C LEU A 214 -41.71 3.36 4.72
N ASP A 215 -41.96 2.19 5.32
CA ASP A 215 -43.30 1.71 5.64
C ASP A 215 -43.79 2.08 7.05
N ALA A 216 -42.89 2.42 8.03
CA ALA A 216 -43.21 2.50 9.45
C ALA A 216 -42.85 3.81 10.22
N GLY A 217 -42.17 4.75 9.64
CA GLY A 217 -42.06 6.15 10.15
C GLY A 217 -41.23 6.43 11.41
N LYS A 218 -40.68 5.46 12.18
CA LYS A 218 -39.73 5.65 13.32
C LYS A 218 -38.87 4.41 13.59
N PRO A 219 -37.59 4.58 14.03
CA PRO A 219 -36.72 3.43 14.35
C PRO A 219 -37.19 2.66 15.56
N THR A 220 -37.19 1.33 15.47
CA THR A 220 -37.47 0.45 16.61
C THR A 220 -36.26 0.32 17.56
N ALA A 221 -36.50 -0.11 18.79
CA ALA A 221 -35.44 -0.36 19.78
C ALA A 221 -34.40 -1.40 19.28
N GLU A 222 -34.82 -2.41 18.49
CA GLU A 222 -33.94 -3.41 17.85
C GLU A 222 -33.02 -2.79 16.80
N GLN A 223 -33.51 -1.84 16.02
CA GLN A 223 -32.71 -1.11 15.02
C GLN A 223 -31.63 -0.24 15.66
N ILE A 224 -31.94 0.37 16.81
CA ILE A 224 -30.98 1.13 17.61
C ILE A 224 -29.94 0.19 18.22
N GLN A 225 -30.35 -0.98 18.69
CA GLN A 225 -29.48 -2.01 19.26
C GLN A 225 -28.53 -2.59 18.19
N ALA A 226 -29.02 -2.91 17.00
CA ALA A 226 -28.18 -3.40 15.90
C ALA A 226 -27.08 -2.41 15.49
N LYS A 227 -27.35 -1.09 15.52
CA LYS A 227 -26.33 -0.06 15.32
C LYS A 227 -25.27 -0.03 16.44
N LYS A 228 -25.70 -0.23 17.69
CA LYS A 228 -24.78 -0.32 18.83
C LYS A 228 -23.90 -1.58 18.74
N ASP A 229 -24.48 -2.73 18.43
CA ASP A 229 -23.76 -3.99 18.31
C ASP A 229 -22.73 -3.96 17.17
N PHE A 230 -23.06 -3.30 16.06
CA PHE A 230 -22.12 -3.06 14.97
C PHE A 230 -20.95 -2.16 15.39
N ALA A 231 -21.20 -1.09 16.17
CA ALA A 231 -20.16 -0.22 16.71
C ALA A 231 -19.25 -0.95 17.72
N TYR A 232 -19.83 -1.81 18.59
CA TYR A 232 -19.08 -2.65 19.52
C TYR A 232 -18.23 -3.71 18.83
N ALA A 233 -18.74 -4.32 17.76
CA ALA A 233 -17.97 -5.27 16.96
C ALA A 233 -16.75 -4.61 16.29
N LYS A 234 -16.89 -3.36 15.84
CA LYS A 234 -15.78 -2.54 15.32
C LYS A 234 -14.71 -2.31 16.38
N LEU A 235 -15.12 -1.94 17.59
CA LEU A 235 -14.21 -1.66 18.71
C LEU A 235 -13.43 -2.92 19.12
N ASN A 236 -14.12 -4.07 19.26
CA ASN A 236 -13.51 -5.35 19.62
C ASN A 236 -12.54 -5.90 18.57
N LEU A 237 -12.76 -5.60 17.29
CA LEU A 237 -11.82 -5.97 16.22
C LEU A 237 -10.56 -5.13 16.27
N LEU A 238 -10.69 -3.82 16.55
CA LEU A 238 -9.55 -2.92 16.74
C LEU A 238 -8.71 -3.32 17.94
N GLU A 239 -9.33 -3.63 19.09
CA GLU A 239 -8.61 -4.07 20.29
C GLU A 239 -7.85 -5.38 20.07
N LYS A 240 -8.44 -6.35 19.37
CA LYS A 240 -7.77 -7.64 19.07
C LYS A 240 -6.67 -7.54 18.01
N SER A 241 -6.70 -6.54 17.15
CA SER A 241 -5.64 -6.31 16.14
C SER A 241 -4.42 -5.56 16.70
N LEU A 242 -4.54 -4.95 17.89
CA LEU A 242 -3.46 -4.23 18.58
C LEU A 242 -2.59 -5.14 19.47
N PHE A 243 -2.99 -6.41 19.68
CA PHE A 243 -2.31 -7.35 20.59
C PHE A 243 -1.85 -8.65 19.92
N ILE A 244 -1.66 -8.66 18.59
CA ILE A 244 -1.03 -9.76 17.82
C ILE A 244 0.17 -9.15 17.04
#